data_ae5974b476b6d50dbb933d3a11008226
#
_entry.id   ae5974b476b6d50dbb933d3a11008226
#
_cell.length_a   1.000
_cell.length_b   1.000
_cell.length_c   1.000
_cell.angle_alpha   90.00
_cell.angle_beta   90.00
_cell.angle_gamma   90.00
#
_symmetry.space_group_name_H-M   'P 1'
#
loop_
_entity.id
_entity.type
_entity.pdbx_description
1 polymer ?
#
loop_
_entity_poly.entity_id
_entity_poly.type
_entity_poly.pdbx_seq_one_letter_code
_entity_poly.pdbx_strand_id
1 'polypeptide(L)'
;MLKVVSPYSLSLIKEIPLVGAEDVERALKIAYGLFTDKSQWLPAWQRIEILERVVTIMNSRIEELTNIAAEEGGKPYMDSKVEVTRAIVGVKIAIEQISQLSGEQVPMGQTRASVNRMAFTIREPIGVVVSISAFNHPLNLIIHQTVTAIAVGTPVIIKPALTTPLSCIEFIKILKEAGLPEDWCQCIICKDEDAEILATDSRVNYLSFIGSSTVGWYLRSKLSPGTRCALEHGGVAPVIVEPDADIDELLPAILKGGMYHAGQVCVSVQKVLIHENIIDDVSQRFAVLASKLKVGNPLGKDTEVGPLILPKEVDRVELWVEEAVEKGGSLLCGGMRISDTCFEPTVILNPPHDVKVSTLEI
;
A
#
# COMPACT_ATOMS: atom_id res chain seq x y z
N MET A 1 -23.30 -8.26 2.55
CA MET A 1 -22.17 -8.98 3.18
C MET A 1 -21.02 -9.07 2.17
N LEU A 2 -19.79 -8.85 2.58
CA LEU A 2 -18.56 -9.09 1.82
C LEU A 2 -17.99 -10.44 2.26
N LYS A 3 -17.70 -11.31 1.31
CA LYS A 3 -16.98 -12.57 1.56
C LYS A 3 -15.48 -12.31 1.34
N VAL A 4 -14.70 -12.38 2.42
CA VAL A 4 -13.24 -12.38 2.34
C VAL A 4 -12.79 -13.80 2.15
N VAL A 5 -12.09 -14.08 1.06
CA VAL A 5 -11.64 -15.40 0.68
C VAL A 5 -10.12 -15.47 0.57
N SER A 6 -9.54 -16.61 0.86
CA SER A 6 -8.12 -16.84 0.61
C SER A 6 -7.84 -16.79 -0.89
N PRO A 7 -6.93 -15.94 -1.38
CA PRO A 7 -6.59 -15.90 -2.80
C PRO A 7 -5.93 -17.20 -3.29
N TYR A 8 -5.37 -18.01 -2.40
CA TYR A 8 -4.77 -19.30 -2.77
C TYR A 8 -5.77 -20.43 -2.90
N SER A 9 -6.58 -20.65 -1.85
CA SER A 9 -7.51 -21.80 -1.80
C SER A 9 -8.93 -21.47 -2.22
N LEU A 10 -9.25 -20.18 -2.40
CA LEU A 10 -10.59 -19.65 -2.64
C LEU A 10 -11.60 -19.98 -1.54
N SER A 11 -11.13 -20.50 -0.40
CA SER A 11 -11.97 -20.80 0.75
C SER A 11 -12.36 -19.51 1.49
N LEU A 12 -13.57 -19.52 2.06
CA LEU A 12 -14.07 -18.42 2.87
C LEU A 12 -13.24 -18.28 4.16
N ILE A 13 -12.62 -17.12 4.37
CA ILE A 13 -11.96 -16.76 5.63
C ILE A 13 -12.99 -16.14 6.57
N LYS A 14 -13.74 -15.14 6.08
CA LYS A 14 -14.70 -14.39 6.92
C LYS A 14 -15.76 -13.70 6.08
N GLU A 15 -16.98 -13.58 6.64
CA GLU A 15 -18.00 -12.67 6.14
C GLU A 15 -18.05 -11.41 7.00
N ILE A 16 -18.09 -10.24 6.37
CA ILE A 16 -18.17 -8.94 7.03
C ILE A 16 -19.27 -8.08 6.39
N PRO A 17 -19.94 -7.23 7.17
CA PRO A 17 -20.94 -6.34 6.61
C PRO A 17 -20.29 -5.31 5.69
N LEU A 18 -20.92 -5.04 4.55
CA LEU A 18 -20.67 -3.84 3.77
C LEU A 18 -21.58 -2.73 4.30
N VAL A 19 -21.03 -1.55 4.42
CA VAL A 19 -21.76 -0.34 4.77
C VAL A 19 -22.11 0.47 3.53
N GLY A 20 -23.15 1.30 3.60
CA GLY A 20 -23.63 2.12 2.49
C GLY A 20 -23.48 3.62 2.74
N ALA A 21 -24.12 4.43 1.88
CA ALA A 21 -24.02 5.88 1.90
C ALA A 21 -24.42 6.54 3.24
N GLU A 22 -25.39 5.98 3.98
CA GLU A 22 -25.78 6.48 5.30
C GLU A 22 -24.66 6.34 6.34
N ASP A 23 -23.91 5.24 6.30
CA ASP A 23 -22.76 5.02 7.20
C ASP A 23 -21.59 5.92 6.82
N VAL A 24 -21.37 6.14 5.51
CA VAL A 24 -20.39 7.09 4.99
C VAL A 24 -20.71 8.51 5.48
N GLU A 25 -21.98 8.93 5.35
CA GLU A 25 -22.42 10.24 5.85
C GLU A 25 -22.22 10.39 7.36
N ARG A 26 -22.57 9.35 8.12
CA ARG A 26 -22.34 9.34 9.57
C ARG A 26 -20.86 9.46 9.92
N ALA A 27 -19.98 8.73 9.25
CA ALA A 27 -18.54 8.77 9.47
C ALA A 27 -17.94 10.15 9.17
N LEU A 28 -18.33 10.75 8.05
CA LEU A 28 -17.93 12.11 7.67
C LEU A 28 -18.38 13.15 8.68
N LYS A 29 -19.63 13.08 9.13
CA LYS A 29 -20.19 13.99 10.14
C LYS A 29 -19.43 13.91 11.47
N ILE A 30 -19.12 12.70 11.92
CA ILE A 30 -18.36 12.47 13.16
C ILE A 30 -16.94 13.02 13.02
N ALA A 31 -16.21 12.64 11.96
CA ALA A 31 -14.83 13.10 11.74
C ALA A 31 -14.77 14.64 11.61
N TYR A 32 -15.72 15.25 10.92
CA TYR A 32 -15.80 16.71 10.81
C TYR A 32 -16.09 17.38 12.15
N GLY A 33 -16.98 16.79 12.97
CA GLY A 33 -17.23 17.26 14.32
C GLY A 33 -15.98 17.21 15.22
N LEU A 34 -15.25 16.09 15.21
CA LEU A 34 -13.99 15.93 15.94
C LEU A 34 -12.92 16.95 15.52
N PHE A 35 -12.85 17.29 14.23
CA PHE A 35 -11.91 18.28 13.75
C PHE A 35 -12.32 19.71 14.12
N THR A 36 -13.59 20.08 13.97
CA THR A 36 -14.06 21.45 14.20
C THR A 36 -14.15 21.83 15.67
N ASP A 37 -14.35 20.87 16.55
CA ASP A 37 -14.31 21.07 18.00
C ASP A 37 -12.90 20.90 18.56
N LYS A 38 -12.14 21.98 18.60
CA LYS A 38 -10.75 21.96 19.08
C LYS A 38 -10.59 21.45 20.54
N SER A 39 -11.65 21.43 21.34
CA SER A 39 -11.60 20.85 22.68
C SER A 39 -11.41 19.35 22.69
N GLN A 40 -11.72 18.68 21.59
CA GLN A 40 -11.55 17.23 21.42
C GLN A 40 -10.19 16.86 20.80
N TRP A 41 -9.37 17.82 20.43
CA TRP A 41 -8.06 17.55 19.84
C TRP A 41 -7.13 16.83 20.82
N LEU A 42 -6.50 15.76 20.35
CA LEU A 42 -5.53 15.01 21.14
C LEU A 42 -4.20 15.77 21.22
N PRO A 43 -3.73 16.15 22.42
CA PRO A 43 -2.44 16.79 22.58
C PRO A 43 -1.30 15.85 22.18
N ALA A 44 -0.14 16.39 21.84
CA ALA A 44 1.01 15.63 21.34
C ALA A 44 1.42 14.49 22.29
N TRP A 45 1.49 14.74 23.61
CA TRP A 45 1.87 13.74 24.60
C TRP A 45 0.90 12.54 24.61
N GLN A 46 -0.39 12.77 24.48
CA GLN A 46 -1.39 11.71 24.47
C GLN A 46 -1.29 10.86 23.19
N ARG A 47 -1.06 11.49 22.04
CA ARG A 47 -0.82 10.78 20.76
C ARG A 47 0.43 9.90 20.84
N ILE A 48 1.50 10.41 21.43
CA ILE A 48 2.74 9.65 21.68
C ILE A 48 2.44 8.41 22.53
N GLU A 49 1.82 8.56 23.68
CA GLU A 49 1.50 7.44 24.59
C GLU A 49 0.60 6.39 23.93
N ILE A 50 -0.39 6.82 23.13
CA ILE A 50 -1.26 5.90 22.39
C ILE A 50 -0.42 5.11 21.39
N LEU A 51 0.40 5.77 20.57
CA LEU A 51 1.20 5.12 19.55
C LEU A 51 2.30 4.21 20.13
N GLU A 52 2.88 4.54 21.28
CA GLU A 52 3.81 3.65 22.01
C GLU A 52 3.12 2.37 22.48
N ARG A 53 1.88 2.46 22.96
CA ARG A 53 1.06 1.28 23.27
C ARG A 53 0.73 0.47 22.04
N VAL A 54 0.42 1.11 20.90
CA VAL A 54 0.25 0.43 19.58
C VAL A 54 1.50 -0.39 19.23
N VAL A 55 2.69 0.20 19.33
CA VAL A 55 3.96 -0.51 19.10
C VAL A 55 4.09 -1.73 20.00
N THR A 56 3.77 -1.58 21.29
CA THR A 56 3.85 -2.67 22.26
C THR A 56 2.90 -3.82 21.93
N ILE A 57 1.64 -3.51 21.63
CA ILE A 57 0.61 -4.50 21.28
C ILE A 57 0.99 -5.20 19.97
N MET A 58 1.38 -4.45 18.94
CA MET A 58 1.78 -5.04 17.65
C MET A 58 2.98 -5.98 17.80
N ASN A 59 4.00 -5.61 18.60
CA ASN A 59 5.15 -6.48 18.86
C ASN A 59 4.74 -7.80 19.51
N SER A 60 3.78 -7.78 20.44
CA SER A 60 3.29 -9.01 21.10
C SER A 60 2.45 -9.89 20.17
N ARG A 61 1.95 -9.36 19.05
CA ARG A 61 1.03 -10.02 18.12
C ARG A 61 1.60 -10.19 16.70
N ILE A 62 2.93 -10.13 16.52
CA ILE A 62 3.59 -10.22 15.20
C ILE A 62 3.13 -11.45 14.42
N GLU A 63 3.11 -12.62 15.04
CA GLU A 63 2.74 -13.88 14.36
C GLU A 63 1.27 -13.88 13.93
N GLU A 64 0.38 -13.37 14.75
CA GLU A 64 -1.05 -13.25 14.42
C GLU A 64 -1.26 -12.30 13.24
N LEU A 65 -0.68 -11.10 13.30
CA LEU A 65 -0.78 -10.10 12.24
C LEU A 65 -0.15 -10.60 10.92
N THR A 66 0.96 -11.35 11.01
CA THR A 66 1.60 -11.97 9.84
C THR A 66 0.67 -12.98 9.18
N ASN A 67 0.05 -13.86 9.96
CA ASN A 67 -0.87 -14.87 9.43
C ASN A 67 -2.10 -14.24 8.78
N ILE A 68 -2.70 -13.22 9.40
CA ILE A 68 -3.84 -12.50 8.83
C ILE A 68 -3.46 -11.89 7.47
N ALA A 69 -2.33 -11.16 7.40
CA ALA A 69 -1.88 -10.51 6.17
C ALA A 69 -1.55 -11.52 5.07
N ALA A 70 -0.91 -12.66 5.41
CA ALA A 70 -0.58 -13.71 4.46
C ALA A 70 -1.83 -14.43 3.94
N GLU A 71 -2.79 -14.74 4.81
CA GLU A 71 -3.98 -15.49 4.46
C GLU A 71 -4.93 -14.69 3.57
N GLU A 72 -5.21 -13.41 3.91
CA GLU A 72 -6.12 -12.58 3.12
C GLU A 72 -5.46 -12.01 1.85
N GLY A 73 -4.14 -11.73 1.88
CA GLY A 73 -3.43 -11.07 0.79
C GLY A 73 -2.72 -12.02 -0.17
N GLY A 74 -2.50 -13.28 0.22
CA GLY A 74 -1.77 -14.26 -0.60
C GLY A 74 -0.24 -14.03 -0.64
N LYS A 75 0.28 -13.04 0.05
CA LYS A 75 1.71 -12.78 0.12
C LYS A 75 2.39 -13.83 1.00
N PRO A 76 3.55 -14.40 0.57
CA PRO A 76 4.26 -15.41 1.34
C PRO A 76 4.49 -15.01 2.80
N TYR A 77 4.40 -15.97 3.71
CA TYR A 77 4.52 -15.76 5.17
C TYR A 77 5.76 -14.93 5.55
N MET A 78 6.92 -15.25 4.98
CA MET A 78 8.16 -14.53 5.28
C MET A 78 8.10 -13.08 4.85
N ASP A 79 7.50 -12.80 3.70
CA ASP A 79 7.33 -11.45 3.17
C ASP A 79 6.27 -10.67 3.97
N SER A 80 5.20 -11.33 4.40
CA SER A 80 4.19 -10.76 5.30
C SER A 80 4.76 -10.44 6.68
N LYS A 81 5.69 -11.25 7.19
CA LYS A 81 6.41 -10.97 8.44
C LYS A 81 7.30 -9.74 8.33
N VAL A 82 7.99 -9.59 7.22
CA VAL A 82 8.77 -8.36 6.92
C VAL A 82 7.84 -7.14 6.87
N GLU A 83 6.69 -7.25 6.22
CA GLU A 83 5.69 -6.18 6.19
C GLU A 83 5.25 -5.76 7.58
N VAL A 84 4.84 -6.70 8.43
CA VAL A 84 4.41 -6.42 9.82
C VAL A 84 5.52 -5.73 10.61
N THR A 85 6.77 -6.20 10.46
CA THR A 85 7.93 -5.58 11.11
C THR A 85 8.13 -4.14 10.64
N ARG A 86 8.04 -3.88 9.34
CA ARG A 86 8.12 -2.53 8.76
C ARG A 86 6.97 -1.64 9.22
N ALA A 87 5.78 -2.19 9.33
CA ALA A 87 4.60 -1.49 9.84
C ALA A 87 4.83 -0.97 11.27
N ILE A 88 5.39 -1.81 12.16
CA ILE A 88 5.76 -1.42 13.53
C ILE A 88 6.83 -0.31 13.53
N VAL A 89 7.84 -0.42 12.65
CA VAL A 89 8.84 0.64 12.48
C VAL A 89 8.20 1.94 12.00
N GLY A 90 7.22 1.87 11.09
CA GLY A 90 6.45 3.02 10.62
C GLY A 90 5.75 3.76 11.76
N VAL A 91 5.14 3.04 12.72
CA VAL A 91 4.54 3.66 13.91
C VAL A 91 5.60 4.37 14.77
N LYS A 92 6.78 3.75 14.98
CA LYS A 92 7.89 4.37 15.74
C LYS A 92 8.38 5.66 15.07
N ILE A 93 8.57 5.65 13.76
CA ILE A 93 8.97 6.85 13.00
C ILE A 93 7.91 7.95 13.15
N ALA A 94 6.63 7.61 13.09
CA ALA A 94 5.55 8.60 13.27
C ALA A 94 5.59 9.25 14.67
N ILE A 95 5.89 8.48 15.73
CA ILE A 95 6.09 9.01 17.09
C ILE A 95 7.24 10.02 17.11
N GLU A 96 8.39 9.67 16.54
CA GLU A 96 9.56 10.54 16.48
C GLU A 96 9.27 11.85 15.74
N GLN A 97 8.48 11.79 14.66
CA GLN A 97 8.11 12.94 13.87
C GLN A 97 7.18 13.93 14.58
N ILE A 98 6.43 13.51 15.61
CA ILE A 98 5.57 14.43 16.39
C ILE A 98 6.37 15.58 16.97
N SER A 99 7.58 15.33 17.46
CA SER A 99 8.47 16.37 18.01
C SER A 99 9.01 17.35 16.95
N GLN A 100 8.95 16.97 15.67
CA GLN A 100 9.41 17.80 14.55
C GLN A 100 8.31 18.72 14.00
N LEU A 101 7.09 18.64 14.50
CA LEU A 101 5.95 19.47 14.08
C LEU A 101 6.03 20.88 14.71
N SER A 102 7.20 21.51 14.67
CA SER A 102 7.44 22.87 15.16
C SER A 102 7.09 23.92 14.09
N GLY A 103 6.79 25.13 14.54
CA GLY A 103 6.75 26.30 13.67
C GLY A 103 8.12 26.91 13.47
N GLU A 104 8.15 28.02 12.75
CA GLU A 104 9.36 28.77 12.42
C GLU A 104 9.22 30.22 12.87
N GLN A 105 10.32 30.82 13.32
CA GLN A 105 10.38 32.25 13.51
C GLN A 105 10.54 32.95 12.16
N VAL A 106 9.62 33.87 11.84
CA VAL A 106 9.65 34.64 10.62
C VAL A 106 10.54 35.87 10.84
N PRO A 107 11.59 36.09 10.04
CA PRO A 107 12.45 37.28 10.16
C PRO A 107 11.66 38.57 9.95
N MET A 108 11.70 39.44 10.95
CA MET A 108 11.04 40.76 10.93
C MET A 108 12.09 41.87 10.98
N GLY A 109 11.68 43.13 10.78
CA GLY A 109 12.59 44.31 10.84
C GLY A 109 13.27 44.64 9.52
N GLN A 110 12.97 43.97 8.43
CA GLN A 110 13.51 44.27 7.07
C GLN A 110 12.90 45.53 6.43
N THR A 111 11.80 46.01 6.98
CA THR A 111 11.16 47.28 6.56
C THR A 111 10.84 48.14 7.77
N ARG A 112 10.63 49.44 7.60
CA ARG A 112 10.23 50.35 8.69
C ARG A 112 8.92 49.90 9.35
N ALA A 113 8.00 49.32 8.58
CA ALA A 113 6.71 48.83 9.07
C ALA A 113 6.83 47.55 9.93
N SER A 114 7.90 46.79 9.80
CA SER A 114 8.12 45.52 10.50
C SER A 114 9.11 45.64 11.68
N VAL A 115 9.71 46.82 11.92
CA VAL A 115 10.56 47.04 13.09
C VAL A 115 9.76 46.86 14.39
N ASN A 116 10.37 46.21 15.38
CA ASN A 116 9.77 45.89 16.67
C ASN A 116 8.56 44.91 16.61
N ARG A 117 8.40 44.18 15.52
CA ARG A 117 7.42 43.07 15.41
C ARG A 117 8.09 41.73 15.58
N MET A 118 7.39 40.81 16.17
CA MET A 118 7.73 39.38 16.21
C MET A 118 6.68 38.60 15.43
N ALA A 119 7.11 37.64 14.61
CA ALA A 119 6.21 36.75 13.91
C ALA A 119 6.77 35.32 13.97
N PHE A 120 5.87 34.36 14.11
CA PHE A 120 6.19 32.96 14.09
C PHE A 120 5.00 32.18 13.49
N THR A 121 5.29 31.01 12.95
CA THR A 121 4.26 30.08 12.45
C THR A 121 4.03 28.98 13.48
N ILE A 122 2.86 28.39 13.43
CA ILE A 122 2.51 27.14 14.13
C ILE A 122 1.94 26.16 13.12
N ARG A 123 2.07 24.86 13.38
CA ARG A 123 1.46 23.81 12.57
C ARG A 123 0.21 23.31 13.25
N GLU A 124 -0.89 23.26 12.53
CA GLU A 124 -2.17 22.68 12.98
C GLU A 124 -2.58 21.56 12.01
N PRO A 125 -3.41 20.61 12.46
CA PRO A 125 -3.99 19.59 11.58
C PRO A 125 -4.72 20.22 10.39
N ILE A 126 -4.58 19.61 9.20
CA ILE A 126 -5.19 20.14 7.96
C ILE A 126 -6.70 20.01 7.93
N GLY A 127 -7.25 19.03 8.64
CA GLY A 127 -8.68 18.69 8.62
C GLY A 127 -8.91 17.20 8.49
N VAL A 128 -10.13 16.80 8.13
CA VAL A 128 -10.49 15.39 7.97
C VAL A 128 -9.66 14.75 6.87
N VAL A 129 -9.04 13.61 7.20
CA VAL A 129 -8.31 12.77 6.24
C VAL A 129 -9.17 11.58 5.84
N VAL A 130 -9.30 11.36 4.54
CA VAL A 130 -9.83 10.12 3.97
C VAL A 130 -8.67 9.35 3.35
N SER A 131 -8.59 8.07 3.66
CA SER A 131 -7.57 7.17 3.16
C SER A 131 -8.22 6.00 2.42
N ILE A 132 -7.78 5.72 1.19
CA ILE A 132 -8.19 4.57 0.41
C ILE A 132 -6.94 3.74 0.14
N SER A 133 -6.94 2.47 0.56
CA SER A 133 -5.76 1.62 0.58
C SER A 133 -5.82 0.49 -0.45
N ALA A 134 -4.64 0.05 -0.91
CA ALA A 134 -4.48 -1.09 -1.79
C ALA A 134 -4.37 -2.42 -0.99
N PHE A 135 -4.41 -3.54 -1.73
CA PHE A 135 -4.46 -4.89 -1.15
C PHE A 135 -3.09 -5.50 -0.81
N ASN A 136 -2.02 -5.03 -1.46
CA ASN A 136 -0.74 -5.75 -1.55
C ASN A 136 0.13 -5.69 -0.28
N HIS A 137 -0.08 -4.69 0.57
CA HIS A 137 0.52 -4.58 1.90
C HIS A 137 -0.58 -4.19 2.90
N PRO A 138 -1.49 -5.14 3.23
CA PRO A 138 -2.77 -4.82 3.86
C PRO A 138 -2.66 -4.22 5.25
N LEU A 139 -1.55 -4.43 5.97
CA LEU A 139 -1.29 -3.79 7.25
C LEU A 139 -0.42 -2.54 7.12
N ASN A 140 0.70 -2.63 6.37
CA ASN A 140 1.68 -1.55 6.32
C ASN A 140 1.12 -0.29 5.66
N LEU A 141 0.34 -0.43 4.58
CA LEU A 141 -0.28 0.73 3.92
C LEU A 141 -1.33 1.39 4.80
N ILE A 142 -2.14 0.61 5.51
CA ILE A 142 -3.10 1.12 6.49
C ILE A 142 -2.40 1.96 7.55
N ILE A 143 -1.26 1.49 8.07
CA ILE A 143 -0.46 2.21 9.06
C ILE A 143 0.11 3.50 8.48
N HIS A 144 0.69 3.47 7.28
CA HIS A 144 1.20 4.67 6.64
C HIS A 144 0.12 5.75 6.46
N GLN A 145 -1.11 5.35 6.14
CA GLN A 145 -2.21 6.27 5.87
C GLN A 145 -2.98 6.72 7.12
N THR A 146 -2.97 5.94 8.21
CA THR A 146 -3.75 6.25 9.41
C THR A 146 -2.88 6.80 10.55
N VAL A 147 -1.72 6.17 10.81
CA VAL A 147 -0.85 6.58 11.92
C VAL A 147 -0.24 7.95 11.68
N THR A 148 0.08 8.30 10.45
CA THR A 148 0.54 9.64 10.08
C THR A 148 -0.52 10.71 10.35
N ALA A 149 -1.80 10.42 10.06
CA ALA A 149 -2.91 11.31 10.39
C ALA A 149 -3.09 11.46 11.91
N ILE A 150 -3.05 10.34 12.67
CA ILE A 150 -3.11 10.35 14.13
C ILE A 150 -1.94 11.14 14.71
N ALA A 151 -0.73 10.93 14.19
CA ALA A 151 0.48 11.61 14.66
C ALA A 151 0.41 13.14 14.50
N VAL A 152 -0.19 13.65 13.44
CA VAL A 152 -0.41 15.10 13.26
C VAL A 152 -1.65 15.62 13.99
N GLY A 153 -2.48 14.73 14.56
CA GLY A 153 -3.63 15.09 15.39
C GLY A 153 -4.90 15.37 14.58
N THR A 154 -5.13 14.63 13.50
CA THR A 154 -6.36 14.75 12.71
C THR A 154 -7.16 13.45 12.68
N PRO A 155 -8.51 13.50 12.68
CA PRO A 155 -9.33 12.32 12.49
C PRO A 155 -9.17 11.77 11.08
N VAL A 156 -9.19 10.43 10.97
CA VAL A 156 -9.01 9.71 9.71
C VAL A 156 -10.10 8.67 9.47
N ILE A 157 -10.61 8.61 8.25
CA ILE A 157 -11.51 7.57 7.78
C ILE A 157 -10.74 6.73 6.77
N ILE A 158 -10.59 5.43 7.04
CA ILE A 158 -9.85 4.50 6.19
C ILE A 158 -10.81 3.51 5.50
N LYS A 159 -10.71 3.41 4.18
CA LYS A 159 -11.33 2.35 3.38
C LYS A 159 -10.23 1.39 2.91
N PRO A 160 -10.13 0.16 3.49
CA PRO A 160 -9.23 -0.86 2.99
C PRO A 160 -9.69 -1.42 1.64
N ALA A 161 -8.81 -2.13 0.93
CA ALA A 161 -9.22 -2.94 -0.20
C ALA A 161 -10.23 -4.00 0.22
N LEU A 162 -11.22 -4.27 -0.63
CA LEU A 162 -12.27 -5.26 -0.31
C LEU A 162 -11.74 -6.70 -0.27
N THR A 163 -10.63 -6.96 -0.94
CA THR A 163 -9.96 -8.26 -0.91
C THR A 163 -9.19 -8.52 0.38
N THR A 164 -8.70 -7.45 1.05
CA THR A 164 -7.83 -7.57 2.22
C THR A 164 -8.21 -6.60 3.35
N PRO A 165 -9.44 -6.70 3.89
CA PRO A 165 -9.91 -5.79 4.94
C PRO A 165 -9.56 -6.23 6.36
N LEU A 166 -9.13 -7.50 6.56
CA LEU A 166 -9.02 -8.08 7.92
C LEU A 166 -7.85 -7.47 8.69
N SER A 167 -6.72 -7.22 8.04
CA SER A 167 -5.57 -6.52 8.65
C SER A 167 -5.94 -5.11 9.12
N CYS A 168 -6.75 -4.39 8.34
CA CYS A 168 -7.27 -3.07 8.75
C CYS A 168 -8.18 -3.18 9.96
N ILE A 169 -9.16 -4.10 9.95
CA ILE A 169 -10.07 -4.33 11.06
C ILE A 169 -9.30 -4.64 12.34
N GLU A 170 -8.27 -5.49 12.24
CA GLU A 170 -7.47 -5.85 13.40
C GLU A 170 -6.64 -4.67 13.90
N PHE A 171 -6.09 -3.86 12.99
CA PHE A 171 -5.36 -2.66 13.39
C PHE A 171 -6.25 -1.63 14.09
N ILE A 172 -7.51 -1.45 13.64
CA ILE A 172 -8.48 -0.58 14.35
C ILE A 172 -8.74 -1.07 15.77
N LYS A 173 -8.82 -2.39 16.01
CA LYS A 173 -8.93 -2.93 17.36
C LYS A 173 -7.69 -2.62 18.21
N ILE A 174 -6.50 -2.75 17.63
CA ILE A 174 -5.24 -2.39 18.31
C ILE A 174 -5.23 -0.91 18.69
N LEU A 175 -5.68 -0.01 17.81
CA LEU A 175 -5.79 1.42 18.12
C LEU A 175 -6.73 1.68 19.31
N LYS A 176 -7.89 1.02 19.34
CA LYS A 176 -8.85 1.12 20.45
C LYS A 176 -8.27 0.54 21.75
N GLU A 177 -7.62 -0.62 21.70
CA GLU A 177 -6.93 -1.24 22.84
C GLU A 177 -5.82 -0.33 23.38
N ALA A 178 -5.10 0.36 22.49
CA ALA A 178 -4.09 1.34 22.86
C ALA A 178 -4.65 2.64 23.46
N GLY A 179 -5.98 2.81 23.46
CA GLY A 179 -6.65 3.96 24.05
C GLY A 179 -6.87 5.14 23.10
N LEU A 180 -6.83 4.92 21.78
CA LEU A 180 -7.30 5.93 20.84
C LEU A 180 -8.80 6.13 21.06
N PRO A 181 -9.28 7.36 21.27
CA PRO A 181 -10.71 7.62 21.44
C PRO A 181 -11.52 7.11 20.24
N GLU A 182 -12.74 6.68 20.51
CA GLU A 182 -13.64 6.18 19.48
C GLU A 182 -13.83 7.22 18.38
N ASP A 183 -13.97 6.74 17.15
CA ASP A 183 -14.19 7.57 15.95
C ASP A 183 -12.99 8.42 15.47
N TRP A 184 -11.88 8.47 16.18
CA TRP A 184 -10.66 9.15 15.69
C TRP A 184 -10.04 8.45 14.48
N CYS A 185 -10.21 7.12 14.38
CA CYS A 185 -9.83 6.33 13.21
C CYS A 185 -10.98 5.38 12.87
N GLN A 186 -11.75 5.70 11.85
CA GLN A 186 -12.93 4.94 11.44
C GLN A 186 -12.60 4.06 10.22
N CYS A 187 -12.95 2.77 10.28
CA CYS A 187 -12.82 1.84 9.16
C CYS A 187 -14.17 1.71 8.44
N ILE A 188 -14.20 2.09 7.17
CA ILE A 188 -15.40 2.03 6.31
C ILE A 188 -15.17 0.99 5.20
N ILE A 189 -15.91 -0.11 5.25
CA ILE A 189 -15.84 -1.17 4.25
C ILE A 189 -17.04 -1.07 3.35
N CYS A 190 -16.91 -0.30 2.29
CA CYS A 190 -17.99 0.05 1.35
C CYS A 190 -17.60 -0.26 -0.09
N LYS A 191 -18.58 -0.26 -0.99
CA LYS A 191 -18.37 -0.36 -2.44
C LYS A 191 -17.69 0.88 -3.00
N ASP A 192 -17.26 0.79 -4.25
CA ASP A 192 -16.52 1.89 -4.90
C ASP A 192 -17.38 3.15 -5.10
N GLU A 193 -18.70 3.00 -5.33
CA GLU A 193 -19.63 4.13 -5.46
C GLU A 193 -19.69 4.93 -4.14
N ASP A 194 -19.76 4.25 -3.00
CA ASP A 194 -19.78 4.88 -1.68
C ASP A 194 -18.39 5.45 -1.30
N ALA A 195 -17.31 4.81 -1.77
CA ALA A 195 -15.95 5.31 -1.60
C ALA A 195 -15.70 6.60 -2.38
N GLU A 196 -16.31 6.77 -3.55
CA GLU A 196 -16.27 8.05 -4.28
C GLU A 196 -16.94 9.16 -3.48
N ILE A 197 -18.13 8.91 -2.92
CA ILE A 197 -18.82 9.86 -2.03
C ILE A 197 -17.92 10.24 -0.86
N LEU A 198 -17.31 9.24 -0.20
CA LEU A 198 -16.40 9.45 0.92
C LEU A 198 -15.22 10.36 0.54
N ALA A 199 -14.58 10.11 -0.62
CA ALA A 199 -13.40 10.82 -1.04
C ALA A 199 -13.65 12.25 -1.53
N THR A 200 -14.84 12.51 -2.10
CA THR A 200 -15.16 13.77 -2.80
C THR A 200 -15.97 14.75 -1.97
N ASP A 201 -16.37 14.37 -0.75
CA ASP A 201 -17.16 15.23 0.14
C ASP A 201 -16.40 16.51 0.54
N SER A 202 -17.09 17.61 0.62
CA SER A 202 -16.51 18.93 0.93
C SER A 202 -15.93 19.07 2.35
N ARG A 203 -16.28 18.18 3.26
CA ARG A 203 -15.72 18.10 4.62
C ARG A 203 -14.33 17.47 4.66
N VAL A 204 -13.91 16.81 3.56
CA VAL A 204 -12.61 16.16 3.44
C VAL A 204 -11.55 17.19 3.04
N ASN A 205 -10.49 17.29 3.81
CA ASN A 205 -9.41 18.22 3.57
C ASN A 205 -8.18 17.57 2.94
N TYR A 206 -8.04 16.25 3.09
CA TYR A 206 -6.93 15.50 2.53
C TYR A 206 -7.36 14.09 2.11
N LEU A 207 -7.07 13.73 0.86
CA LEU A 207 -7.21 12.37 0.35
C LEU A 207 -5.82 11.70 0.27
N SER A 208 -5.65 10.58 0.97
CA SER A 208 -4.52 9.66 0.80
C SER A 208 -5.00 8.44 0.01
N PHE A 209 -4.54 8.30 -1.23
CA PHE A 209 -4.94 7.21 -2.11
C PHE A 209 -3.74 6.34 -2.48
N ILE A 210 -3.89 5.03 -2.34
CA ILE A 210 -2.95 4.03 -2.82
C ILE A 210 -3.71 3.04 -3.68
N GLY A 211 -3.32 2.92 -4.96
CA GLY A 211 -4.00 2.05 -5.93
C GLY A 211 -3.61 2.37 -7.37
N SER A 212 -4.43 1.93 -8.34
CA SER A 212 -4.14 2.15 -9.76
C SER A 212 -4.17 3.63 -10.13
N SER A 213 -3.32 4.01 -11.10
CA SER A 213 -3.27 5.37 -11.63
C SER A 213 -4.61 5.83 -12.22
N THR A 214 -5.33 4.93 -12.88
CA THR A 214 -6.66 5.22 -13.44
C THR A 214 -7.64 5.69 -12.37
N VAL A 215 -7.73 4.97 -11.25
CA VAL A 215 -8.64 5.33 -10.15
C VAL A 215 -8.15 6.58 -9.43
N GLY A 216 -6.85 6.70 -9.19
CA GLY A 216 -6.29 7.85 -8.48
C GLY A 216 -6.50 9.16 -9.23
N TRP A 217 -6.23 9.20 -10.54
CA TRP A 217 -6.48 10.39 -11.37
C TRP A 217 -7.98 10.71 -11.50
N TYR A 218 -8.81 9.66 -11.59
CA TYR A 218 -10.28 9.85 -11.58
C TYR A 218 -10.74 10.52 -10.29
N LEU A 219 -10.39 9.98 -9.12
CA LEU A 219 -10.77 10.56 -7.82
C LEU A 219 -10.25 11.99 -7.67
N ARG A 220 -8.98 12.25 -8.03
CA ARG A 220 -8.41 13.59 -7.99
C ARG A 220 -9.22 14.59 -8.81
N SER A 221 -9.72 14.19 -9.97
CA SER A 221 -10.54 15.06 -10.84
C SER A 221 -11.90 15.42 -10.24
N LYS A 222 -12.33 14.70 -9.21
CA LYS A 222 -13.64 14.86 -8.54
C LYS A 222 -13.53 15.52 -7.15
N LEU A 223 -12.34 15.74 -6.64
CA LEU A 223 -12.16 16.31 -5.30
C LEU A 223 -12.79 17.68 -5.17
N SER A 224 -13.36 17.94 -4.00
CA SER A 224 -13.89 19.25 -3.65
C SER A 224 -12.80 20.33 -3.68
N PRO A 225 -13.14 21.58 -4.04
CA PRO A 225 -12.20 22.69 -4.03
C PRO A 225 -11.50 22.83 -2.68
N GLY A 226 -10.15 22.90 -2.69
CA GLY A 226 -9.33 23.02 -1.48
C GLY A 226 -8.88 21.69 -0.87
N THR A 227 -9.47 20.55 -1.24
CA THR A 227 -8.99 19.24 -0.82
C THR A 227 -7.61 18.96 -1.43
N ARG A 228 -6.63 18.67 -0.58
CA ARG A 228 -5.30 18.19 -1.02
C ARG A 228 -5.31 16.69 -1.17
N CYS A 229 -4.39 16.15 -1.99
CA CYS A 229 -4.24 14.70 -2.13
C CYS A 229 -2.79 14.26 -2.27
N ALA A 230 -2.50 13.05 -1.78
CA ALA A 230 -1.37 12.24 -2.18
C ALA A 230 -1.88 11.00 -2.92
N LEU A 231 -1.28 10.71 -4.07
CA LEU A 231 -1.62 9.58 -4.91
C LEU A 231 -0.37 8.70 -5.05
N GLU A 232 -0.45 7.50 -4.50
CA GLU A 232 0.58 6.47 -4.62
C GLU A 232 0.10 5.42 -5.63
N HIS A 233 0.58 5.55 -6.86
CA HIS A 233 0.22 4.68 -7.96
C HIS A 233 1.20 3.52 -8.13
N GLY A 234 0.85 2.55 -8.96
CA GLY A 234 1.76 1.53 -9.44
C GLY A 234 2.81 2.07 -10.42
N GLY A 235 3.66 1.18 -10.89
CA GLY A 235 4.75 1.50 -11.81
C GLY A 235 5.42 0.25 -12.34
N VAL A 236 6.45 0.41 -13.16
CA VAL A 236 7.20 -0.68 -13.80
C VAL A 236 8.64 -0.81 -13.28
N ALA A 237 9.08 0.07 -12.39
CA ALA A 237 10.38 0.12 -11.73
C ALA A 237 11.55 -0.40 -12.60
N PRO A 238 11.91 0.27 -13.70
CA PRO A 238 12.92 -0.21 -14.63
C PRO A 238 14.30 -0.24 -13.98
N VAL A 239 15.05 -1.32 -14.25
CA VAL A 239 16.45 -1.48 -13.86
C VAL A 239 17.32 -1.41 -15.10
N ILE A 240 18.42 -0.65 -15.04
CA ILE A 240 19.43 -0.56 -16.10
C ILE A 240 20.67 -1.33 -15.62
N VAL A 241 21.16 -2.24 -16.45
CA VAL A 241 22.32 -3.09 -16.15
C VAL A 241 23.43 -2.82 -17.14
N GLU A 242 24.51 -2.20 -16.66
CA GLU A 242 25.70 -1.88 -17.42
C GLU A 242 26.70 -3.05 -17.41
N PRO A 243 27.66 -3.11 -18.37
CA PRO A 243 28.59 -4.23 -18.52
C PRO A 243 29.51 -4.46 -17.31
N ASP A 244 29.75 -3.46 -16.50
CA ASP A 244 30.59 -3.49 -15.30
C ASP A 244 29.83 -3.80 -14.01
N ALA A 245 28.53 -4.10 -14.10
CA ALA A 245 27.71 -4.47 -12.95
C ALA A 245 28.18 -5.82 -12.36
N ASP A 246 28.15 -5.92 -11.04
CA ASP A 246 28.33 -7.22 -10.35
C ASP A 246 27.05 -8.06 -10.51
N ILE A 247 27.09 -8.99 -11.44
CA ILE A 247 25.92 -9.81 -11.81
C ILE A 247 25.55 -10.78 -10.68
N ASP A 248 26.51 -11.24 -9.87
CA ASP A 248 26.25 -12.18 -8.77
C ASP A 248 25.48 -11.51 -7.62
N GLU A 249 25.77 -10.23 -7.34
CA GLU A 249 24.98 -9.43 -6.39
C GLU A 249 23.66 -8.96 -6.99
N LEU A 250 23.63 -8.61 -8.27
CA LEU A 250 22.47 -8.05 -8.96
C LEU A 250 21.32 -9.04 -9.10
N LEU A 251 21.60 -10.28 -9.57
CA LEU A 251 20.57 -11.24 -9.92
C LEU A 251 19.62 -11.58 -8.75
N PRO A 252 20.08 -11.85 -7.52
CA PRO A 252 19.17 -12.06 -6.38
C PRO A 252 18.31 -10.84 -6.07
N ALA A 253 18.85 -9.62 -6.23
CA ALA A 253 18.12 -8.39 -5.97
C ALA A 253 17.01 -8.16 -7.00
N ILE A 254 17.29 -8.36 -8.28
CA ILE A 254 16.28 -8.23 -9.36
C ILE A 254 15.22 -9.34 -9.21
N LEU A 255 15.63 -10.57 -8.89
CA LEU A 255 14.72 -11.69 -8.68
C LEU A 255 13.73 -11.37 -7.55
N LYS A 256 14.24 -10.92 -6.40
CA LYS A 256 13.37 -10.49 -5.30
C LYS A 256 12.52 -9.28 -5.69
N GLY A 257 13.09 -8.30 -6.39
CA GLY A 257 12.39 -7.09 -6.83
C GLY A 257 11.27 -7.39 -7.82
N GLY A 258 11.43 -8.37 -8.72
CA GLY A 258 10.42 -8.71 -9.74
C GLY A 258 9.39 -9.73 -9.29
N MET A 259 9.78 -10.69 -8.43
CA MET A 259 8.92 -11.83 -8.08
C MET A 259 8.31 -11.72 -6.66
N TYR A 260 8.68 -10.69 -5.89
CA TYR A 260 8.10 -10.39 -4.59
C TYR A 260 6.58 -10.25 -4.70
N HIS A 261 5.84 -11.00 -3.88
CA HIS A 261 4.37 -10.99 -3.88
C HIS A 261 3.77 -11.23 -5.28
N ALA A 262 4.37 -12.13 -6.07
CA ALA A 262 3.98 -12.41 -7.46
C ALA A 262 3.95 -11.16 -8.36
N GLY A 263 4.86 -10.19 -8.14
CA GLY A 263 4.93 -8.94 -8.90
C GLY A 263 3.90 -7.88 -8.54
N GLN A 264 2.98 -8.15 -7.61
CA GLN A 264 1.83 -7.29 -7.28
C GLN A 264 2.22 -6.12 -6.36
N VAL A 265 3.31 -5.43 -6.63
CA VAL A 265 3.82 -4.32 -5.83
C VAL A 265 4.15 -3.12 -6.70
N CYS A 266 3.78 -1.92 -6.27
CA CYS A 266 4.02 -0.67 -7.00
C CYS A 266 5.49 -0.40 -7.37
N VAL A 267 6.43 -1.02 -6.65
CA VAL A 267 7.88 -0.94 -6.88
C VAL A 267 8.44 -2.22 -7.50
N SER A 268 7.59 -3.11 -8.03
CA SER A 268 8.03 -4.36 -8.66
C SER A 268 8.87 -4.08 -9.90
N VAL A 269 10.02 -4.75 -9.99
CA VAL A 269 10.89 -4.68 -11.16
C VAL A 269 10.27 -5.50 -12.29
N GLN A 270 9.55 -4.82 -13.17
CA GLN A 270 8.87 -5.45 -14.32
C GLN A 270 9.72 -5.36 -15.61
N LYS A 271 10.65 -4.42 -15.65
CA LYS A 271 11.48 -4.17 -16.83
C LYS A 271 12.96 -4.09 -16.46
N VAL A 272 13.78 -4.93 -17.11
CA VAL A 272 15.24 -4.90 -16.95
C VAL A 272 15.87 -4.59 -18.31
N LEU A 273 16.59 -3.47 -18.39
CA LEU A 273 17.30 -3.01 -19.59
C LEU A 273 18.77 -3.40 -19.46
N ILE A 274 19.19 -4.38 -20.21
CA ILE A 274 20.52 -4.99 -20.10
C ILE A 274 21.36 -4.59 -21.31
N HIS A 275 22.61 -4.18 -21.06
CA HIS A 275 23.56 -3.87 -22.15
C HIS A 275 23.79 -5.09 -23.07
N GLU A 276 23.87 -4.85 -24.38
CA GLU A 276 23.93 -5.89 -25.41
C GLU A 276 25.07 -6.91 -25.24
N ASN A 277 26.21 -6.47 -24.68
CA ASN A 277 27.38 -7.33 -24.47
C ASN A 277 27.20 -8.41 -23.40
N ILE A 278 26.21 -8.27 -22.50
CA ILE A 278 26.00 -9.17 -21.37
C ILE A 278 24.59 -9.77 -21.31
N ILE A 279 23.71 -9.39 -22.23
CA ILE A 279 22.28 -9.74 -22.20
C ILE A 279 22.07 -11.26 -22.21
N ASP A 280 22.84 -12.00 -23.01
CA ASP A 280 22.67 -13.46 -23.15
C ASP A 280 23.01 -14.18 -21.84
N ASP A 281 24.15 -13.83 -21.20
CA ASP A 281 24.54 -14.44 -19.91
C ASP A 281 23.56 -14.06 -18.80
N VAL A 282 23.28 -12.77 -18.64
CA VAL A 282 22.42 -12.27 -17.55
C VAL A 282 21.00 -12.82 -17.67
N SER A 283 20.41 -12.81 -18.87
CA SER A 283 19.03 -13.26 -19.08
C SER A 283 18.88 -14.77 -18.83
N GLN A 284 19.83 -15.59 -19.27
CA GLN A 284 19.83 -17.04 -19.04
C GLN A 284 19.99 -17.37 -17.55
N ARG A 285 20.93 -16.72 -16.86
CA ARG A 285 21.14 -16.91 -15.43
C ARG A 285 19.93 -16.47 -14.63
N PHE A 286 19.30 -15.36 -15.00
CA PHE A 286 18.09 -14.87 -14.36
C PHE A 286 16.91 -15.85 -14.53
N ALA A 287 16.70 -16.36 -15.75
CA ALA A 287 15.65 -17.34 -16.03
C ALA A 287 15.83 -18.65 -15.20
N VAL A 288 17.09 -19.12 -15.06
CA VAL A 288 17.40 -20.28 -14.22
C VAL A 288 17.07 -20.02 -12.75
N LEU A 289 17.29 -18.82 -12.24
CA LEU A 289 16.94 -18.48 -10.87
C LEU A 289 15.44 -18.37 -10.69
N ALA A 290 14.74 -17.69 -11.62
CA ALA A 290 13.29 -17.51 -11.57
C ALA A 290 12.54 -18.86 -11.61
N SER A 291 12.99 -19.81 -12.46
CA SER A 291 12.37 -21.14 -12.58
C SER A 291 12.49 -22.01 -11.34
N LYS A 292 13.37 -21.68 -10.40
CA LYS A 292 13.56 -22.44 -9.14
C LYS A 292 12.70 -21.94 -7.99
N LEU A 293 12.03 -20.80 -8.14
CA LEU A 293 11.20 -20.22 -7.09
C LEU A 293 10.02 -21.13 -6.76
N LYS A 294 9.80 -21.34 -5.48
CA LYS A 294 8.69 -22.16 -4.98
C LYS A 294 7.38 -21.39 -4.97
N VAL A 295 6.50 -21.72 -5.91
CA VAL A 295 5.14 -21.18 -5.97
C VAL A 295 4.21 -22.03 -5.12
N GLY A 296 3.36 -21.42 -4.28
CA GLY A 296 2.44 -22.23 -3.47
C GLY A 296 1.65 -21.48 -2.41
N ASN A 297 1.23 -22.23 -1.39
CA ASN A 297 0.44 -21.70 -0.27
C ASN A 297 1.22 -20.60 0.48
N PRO A 298 0.67 -19.38 0.59
CA PRO A 298 1.35 -18.26 1.25
C PRO A 298 1.65 -18.50 2.74
N LEU A 299 0.90 -19.38 3.40
CA LEU A 299 1.16 -19.77 4.79
C LEU A 299 2.33 -20.77 4.94
N GLY A 300 2.81 -21.36 3.84
CA GLY A 300 4.00 -22.22 3.84
C GLY A 300 5.27 -21.40 4.07
N LYS A 301 6.11 -21.85 5.01
CA LYS A 301 7.34 -21.13 5.38
C LYS A 301 8.42 -21.14 4.30
N ASP A 302 8.33 -22.04 3.34
CA ASP A 302 9.23 -22.22 2.21
C ASP A 302 8.64 -21.70 0.88
N THR A 303 7.44 -21.17 0.88
CA THR A 303 6.83 -20.50 -0.28
C THR A 303 7.53 -19.17 -0.54
N GLU A 304 7.96 -18.96 -1.79
CA GLU A 304 8.65 -17.75 -2.23
C GLU A 304 7.75 -16.86 -3.09
N VAL A 305 6.82 -17.47 -3.84
CA VAL A 305 5.83 -16.77 -4.66
C VAL A 305 4.44 -17.28 -4.31
N GLY A 306 3.56 -16.38 -3.94
CA GLY A 306 2.16 -16.68 -3.61
C GLY A 306 1.23 -16.61 -4.82
N PRO A 307 -0.09 -16.71 -4.61
CA PRO A 307 -1.09 -16.54 -5.66
C PRO A 307 -1.21 -15.09 -6.11
N LEU A 308 -1.82 -14.87 -7.27
CA LEU A 308 -2.41 -13.60 -7.63
C LEU A 308 -3.68 -13.35 -6.81
N ILE A 309 -4.01 -12.09 -6.56
CA ILE A 309 -5.08 -11.72 -5.62
C ILE A 309 -6.47 -12.20 -6.03
N LEU A 310 -6.71 -12.36 -7.32
CA LEU A 310 -7.98 -12.84 -7.89
C LEU A 310 -7.71 -13.73 -9.10
N PRO A 311 -8.54 -14.76 -9.36
CA PRO A 311 -8.41 -15.63 -10.55
C PRO A 311 -8.36 -14.84 -11.87
N LYS A 312 -9.15 -13.80 -12.02
CA LYS A 312 -9.14 -12.94 -13.23
C LYS A 312 -7.76 -12.31 -13.53
N GLU A 313 -6.91 -12.14 -12.51
CA GLU A 313 -5.56 -11.62 -12.73
C GLU A 313 -4.63 -12.69 -13.31
N VAL A 314 -4.87 -13.98 -12.99
CA VAL A 314 -4.19 -15.10 -13.67
C VAL A 314 -4.57 -15.11 -15.15
N ASP A 315 -5.87 -14.98 -15.47
CA ASP A 315 -6.35 -14.91 -16.86
C ASP A 315 -5.70 -13.73 -17.63
N ARG A 316 -5.62 -12.57 -16.96
CA ARG A 316 -5.01 -11.36 -17.54
C ARG A 316 -3.51 -11.55 -17.83
N VAL A 317 -2.76 -12.09 -16.88
CA VAL A 317 -1.31 -12.31 -17.02
C VAL A 317 -1.04 -13.35 -18.10
N GLU A 318 -1.78 -14.46 -18.14
CA GLU A 318 -1.68 -15.50 -19.16
C GLU A 318 -1.84 -14.91 -20.57
N LEU A 319 -2.93 -14.16 -20.79
CA LEU A 319 -3.20 -13.50 -22.09
C LEU A 319 -2.10 -12.50 -22.48
N TRP A 320 -1.50 -11.80 -21.52
CA TRP A 320 -0.45 -10.83 -21.84
C TRP A 320 0.89 -11.50 -22.14
N VAL A 321 1.19 -12.61 -21.50
CA VAL A 321 2.37 -13.44 -21.80
C VAL A 321 2.22 -14.07 -23.18
N GLU A 322 1.05 -14.65 -23.49
CA GLU A 322 0.76 -15.20 -24.82
C GLU A 322 0.91 -14.15 -25.91
N GLU A 323 0.31 -12.96 -25.75
CA GLU A 323 0.44 -11.85 -26.68
C GLU A 323 1.92 -11.50 -26.95
N ALA A 324 2.72 -11.42 -25.89
CA ALA A 324 4.13 -11.06 -26.01
C ALA A 324 4.95 -12.11 -26.78
N VAL A 325 4.68 -13.38 -26.53
CA VAL A 325 5.35 -14.51 -27.20
C VAL A 325 4.90 -14.62 -28.66
N GLU A 326 3.59 -14.55 -28.94
CA GLU A 326 3.04 -14.61 -30.31
C GLU A 326 3.58 -13.49 -31.21
N LYS A 327 3.83 -12.31 -30.64
CA LYS A 327 4.39 -11.16 -31.36
C LYS A 327 5.92 -11.15 -31.45
N GLY A 328 6.60 -12.17 -30.93
CA GLY A 328 8.05 -12.38 -31.14
C GLY A 328 8.93 -12.20 -29.89
N GLY A 329 8.37 -12.02 -28.71
CA GLY A 329 9.11 -12.12 -27.45
C GLY A 329 9.61 -13.54 -27.19
N SER A 330 10.83 -13.69 -26.68
CA SER A 330 11.41 -15.01 -26.39
C SER A 330 11.11 -15.40 -24.93
N LEU A 331 10.26 -16.41 -24.71
CA LEU A 331 10.00 -16.96 -23.39
C LEU A 331 11.22 -17.75 -22.90
N LEU A 332 11.87 -17.30 -21.83
CA LEU A 332 13.04 -17.96 -21.25
C LEU A 332 12.69 -18.94 -20.14
N CYS A 333 11.66 -18.64 -19.34
CA CYS A 333 11.10 -19.56 -18.34
C CYS A 333 9.66 -19.16 -17.97
N GLY A 334 8.94 -20.09 -17.34
CA GLY A 334 7.56 -19.88 -16.89
C GLY A 334 6.58 -19.86 -18.06
N GLY A 335 5.58 -18.99 -17.95
CA GLY A 335 4.56 -18.81 -18.98
C GLY A 335 3.36 -19.73 -18.86
N MET A 336 3.26 -20.52 -17.80
CA MET A 336 2.18 -21.48 -17.61
C MET A 336 1.37 -21.22 -16.34
N ARG A 337 0.08 -21.41 -16.45
CA ARG A 337 -0.85 -21.43 -15.32
C ARG A 337 -0.59 -22.70 -14.48
N ILE A 338 -0.37 -22.51 -13.18
CA ILE A 338 -0.22 -23.63 -12.22
C ILE A 338 -1.59 -24.03 -11.68
N SER A 339 -2.44 -23.06 -11.40
CA SER A 339 -3.80 -23.23 -10.89
C SER A 339 -4.66 -22.00 -11.22
N ASP A 340 -5.92 -22.00 -10.80
CA ASP A 340 -6.79 -20.81 -10.98
C ASP A 340 -6.28 -19.55 -10.28
N THR A 341 -5.32 -19.69 -9.37
CA THR A 341 -4.81 -18.58 -8.54
C THR A 341 -3.30 -18.37 -8.68
N CYS A 342 -2.56 -19.32 -9.25
CA CYS A 342 -1.11 -19.28 -9.35
C CYS A 342 -0.64 -19.37 -10.80
N PHE A 343 0.37 -18.56 -11.10
CA PHE A 343 1.07 -18.52 -12.39
C PHE A 343 2.57 -18.71 -12.17
N GLU A 344 3.27 -19.31 -13.11
CA GLU A 344 4.73 -19.50 -13.01
C GLU A 344 5.48 -18.17 -13.05
N PRO A 345 6.57 -18.00 -12.26
CA PRO A 345 7.51 -16.92 -12.46
C PRO A 345 8.00 -16.88 -13.90
N THR A 346 7.73 -15.79 -14.62
CA THR A 346 7.88 -15.73 -16.07
C THR A 346 8.90 -14.68 -16.47
N VAL A 347 9.80 -15.06 -17.39
CA VAL A 347 10.81 -14.18 -17.95
C VAL A 347 10.71 -14.19 -19.48
N ILE A 348 10.49 -13.02 -20.08
CA ILE A 348 10.40 -12.82 -21.51
C ILE A 348 11.55 -11.91 -21.96
N LEU A 349 12.37 -12.38 -22.88
CA LEU A 349 13.45 -11.60 -23.48
C LEU A 349 12.95 -10.89 -24.74
N ASN A 350 13.28 -9.60 -24.83
CA ASN A 350 12.99 -8.74 -25.97
C ASN A 350 11.52 -8.80 -26.44
N PRO A 351 10.52 -8.64 -25.55
CA PRO A 351 9.14 -8.50 -25.99
C PRO A 351 9.00 -7.25 -26.86
N PRO A 352 8.13 -7.27 -27.90
CA PRO A 352 7.87 -6.06 -28.69
C PRO A 352 7.44 -4.87 -27.85
N HIS A 353 7.73 -3.65 -28.31
CA HIS A 353 7.45 -2.43 -27.55
C HIS A 353 5.95 -2.10 -27.44
N ASP A 354 5.11 -2.63 -28.32
CA ASP A 354 3.68 -2.37 -28.42
C ASP A 354 2.78 -3.40 -27.72
N VAL A 355 3.37 -4.42 -27.08
CA VAL A 355 2.62 -5.41 -26.31
C VAL A 355 2.33 -4.92 -24.89
N LYS A 356 1.31 -5.51 -24.27
CA LYS A 356 0.84 -5.05 -22.96
C LYS A 356 1.89 -5.19 -21.86
N VAL A 357 2.67 -6.26 -21.82
CA VAL A 357 3.77 -6.42 -20.85
C VAL A 357 4.87 -5.35 -21.00
N SER A 358 4.97 -4.68 -22.14
CA SER A 358 5.92 -3.59 -22.40
C SER A 358 5.35 -2.21 -22.11
N THR A 359 4.02 -2.03 -22.17
CA THR A 359 3.36 -0.72 -22.14
C THR A 359 2.53 -0.46 -20.90
N LEU A 360 2.09 -1.51 -20.21
CA LEU A 360 1.22 -1.41 -19.04
C LEU A 360 1.91 -1.99 -17.79
N GLU A 361 1.37 -1.65 -16.65
CA GLU A 361 1.73 -2.27 -15.36
C GLU A 361 1.08 -3.66 -15.26
N ILE A 362 1.89 -4.68 -14.94
CA ILE A 362 1.44 -6.08 -14.82
C ILE A 362 0.80 -6.34 -13.46
#